data_377d9b6b0abe9e8d9994d9a4a4a78229
#
_entry.id   377d9b6b0abe9e8d9994d9a4a4a78229
#
_cell.length_a   1.000
_cell.length_b   1.000
_cell.length_c   1.000
_cell.angle_alpha   90.00
_cell.angle_beta   90.00
_cell.angle_gamma   90.00
#
_symmetry.space_group_name_H-M   'P 1'
#
loop_
_entity.id
_entity.type
_entity.pdbx_description
1 polymer ?
#
loop_
_entity_poly.entity_id
_entity_poly.type
_entity_poly.pdbx_seq_one_letter_code
_entity_poly.pdbx_strand_id
1 'polypeptide(L)'
;MPVAQVATPRSTASLLQDAAQAMTAGKLTRAETDLQTVLRTAPGDYRALDLLGVVRVLQHRDLEAEPLFRRAVQKKADFAPAHAHLGLLYFQKGRADDAVPQLRDALRIDSARTDASDALVQILRDQSKTAAAAGDRGESLTLLREARNYAPDNPDVQFEFGAMALQLSLWHDAIAAFQQTLKLRQNDPVALYSLGRAFLGEWKFEDARQQFAGYVEARPDDSSGHCALGMTLAALERTQEAREQFERSIVLAPEQIESYFRLGLIELNMKDLDEAAMSFRQVLNRDSKHAGALLALGRVAFEQKRYADAIDLLQRAIAIDDSLNEAHYYLGMTFVRVGRKEEADRQLEIATRLEHDEAQHRRTALRIQDGDGGDHNSDPKK
;
A
#
# COMPACT_ATOMS: atom_id res chain seq x y z
N MET A 1 56.29 -6.58 60.45
CA MET A 1 55.45 -7.34 59.50
C MET A 1 54.35 -6.40 59.02
N PRO A 2 54.19 -6.09 57.70
CA PRO A 2 53.09 -5.27 57.25
C PRO A 2 51.79 -6.09 57.34
N VAL A 3 50.80 -5.51 58.00
CA VAL A 3 49.46 -6.04 58.09
C VAL A 3 48.88 -5.95 56.68
N ALA A 4 48.62 -7.10 56.07
CA ALA A 4 47.90 -7.16 54.79
C ALA A 4 46.53 -6.52 54.99
N GLN A 5 46.25 -5.36 54.35
CA GLN A 5 44.94 -4.78 54.27
C GLN A 5 44.05 -5.78 53.55
N VAL A 6 43.12 -6.41 54.29
CA VAL A 6 42.05 -7.22 53.75
C VAL A 6 41.18 -6.26 52.97
N ALA A 7 41.27 -6.33 51.64
CA ALA A 7 40.42 -5.54 50.76
C ALA A 7 38.97 -5.86 51.09
N THR A 8 38.18 -4.85 51.46
CA THR A 8 36.74 -5.00 51.68
C THR A 8 36.11 -5.59 50.44
N PRO A 9 35.25 -6.65 50.53
CA PRO A 9 34.61 -7.24 49.36
C PRO A 9 33.78 -6.18 48.67
N ARG A 10 34.02 -5.99 47.35
CA ARG A 10 33.25 -5.04 46.54
C ARG A 10 31.77 -5.42 46.57
N SER A 11 30.89 -4.42 46.71
CA SER A 11 29.46 -4.65 46.69
C SER A 11 28.97 -5.13 45.31
N THR A 12 27.88 -5.86 45.24
CA THR A 12 27.23 -6.26 43.99
C THR A 12 26.99 -5.05 43.06
N ALA A 13 26.54 -3.93 43.64
CA ALA A 13 26.30 -2.71 42.88
C ALA A 13 27.58 -2.14 42.26
N SER A 14 28.70 -2.12 43.02
CA SER A 14 30.00 -1.68 42.51
C SER A 14 30.50 -2.59 41.39
N LEU A 15 30.40 -3.91 41.54
CA LEU A 15 30.84 -4.87 40.52
C LEU A 15 30.03 -4.76 39.23
N LEU A 16 28.69 -4.52 39.30
CA LEU A 16 27.85 -4.27 38.13
C LEU A 16 28.24 -2.98 37.44
N GLN A 17 28.54 -1.92 38.18
CA GLN A 17 28.99 -0.65 37.62
C GLN A 17 30.36 -0.77 36.95
N ASP A 18 31.33 -1.46 37.63
CA ASP A 18 32.68 -1.71 37.08
C ASP A 18 32.60 -2.54 35.81
N ALA A 19 31.71 -3.56 35.77
CA ALA A 19 31.46 -4.38 34.56
C ALA A 19 30.90 -3.56 33.40
N ALA A 20 29.89 -2.70 33.65
CA ALA A 20 29.34 -1.82 32.63
C ALA A 20 30.39 -0.85 32.05
N GLN A 21 31.25 -0.26 32.94
CA GLN A 21 32.36 0.59 32.51
C GLN A 21 33.43 -0.20 31.72
N ALA A 22 33.69 -1.45 32.11
CA ALA A 22 34.61 -2.31 31.38
C ALA A 22 34.11 -2.67 30.00
N MET A 23 32.76 -2.91 29.85
CA MET A 23 32.11 -3.15 28.56
C MET A 23 32.25 -1.96 27.63
N THR A 24 31.95 -0.75 28.10
CA THR A 24 32.11 0.49 27.31
C THR A 24 33.55 0.76 26.89
N ALA A 25 34.53 0.34 27.74
CA ALA A 25 35.96 0.42 27.45
C ALA A 25 36.49 -0.75 26.58
N GLY A 26 35.65 -1.66 26.11
CA GLY A 26 36.04 -2.83 25.32
C GLY A 26 36.77 -3.92 26.10
N LYS A 27 36.88 -3.79 27.45
CA LYS A 27 37.60 -4.73 28.34
C LYS A 27 36.68 -5.91 28.72
N LEU A 28 36.25 -6.71 27.74
CA LEU A 28 35.22 -7.73 27.91
C LEU A 28 35.62 -8.83 28.91
N THR A 29 36.89 -9.25 28.97
CA THR A 29 37.37 -10.25 29.95
C THR A 29 37.22 -9.74 31.38
N ARG A 30 37.48 -8.46 31.62
CA ARG A 30 37.32 -7.85 32.95
C ARG A 30 35.82 -7.80 33.32
N ALA A 31 34.97 -7.33 32.41
CA ALA A 31 33.52 -7.32 32.62
C ALA A 31 33.01 -8.72 32.97
N GLU A 32 33.43 -9.74 32.23
CA GLU A 32 33.05 -11.13 32.48
C GLU A 32 33.46 -11.58 33.89
N THR A 33 34.68 -11.29 34.32
CA THR A 33 35.20 -11.66 35.66
C THR A 33 34.40 -11.01 36.78
N ASP A 34 34.10 -9.71 36.66
CA ASP A 34 33.30 -8.98 37.64
C ASP A 34 31.85 -9.51 37.71
N LEU A 35 31.22 -9.78 36.56
CA LEU A 35 29.87 -10.35 36.50
C LEU A 35 29.78 -11.79 37.03
N GLN A 36 30.77 -12.64 36.74
CA GLN A 36 30.86 -13.98 37.31
C GLN A 36 31.05 -13.93 38.82
N THR A 37 31.75 -12.91 39.36
CA THR A 37 31.90 -12.71 40.78
C THR A 37 30.56 -12.36 41.43
N VAL A 38 29.75 -11.50 40.80
CA VAL A 38 28.36 -11.23 41.22
C VAL A 38 27.53 -12.51 41.22
N LEU A 39 27.57 -13.29 40.13
CA LEU A 39 26.75 -14.50 40.00
C LEU A 39 27.18 -15.66 40.92
N ARG A 40 28.42 -15.67 41.43
CA ARG A 40 28.84 -16.61 42.48
C ARG A 40 28.17 -16.31 43.82
N THR A 41 27.99 -15.05 44.17
CA THR A 41 27.35 -14.63 45.42
C THR A 41 25.82 -14.50 45.29
N ALA A 42 25.33 -14.12 44.12
CA ALA A 42 23.93 -13.92 43.81
C ALA A 42 23.57 -14.59 42.45
N PRO A 43 23.38 -15.92 42.39
CA PRO A 43 23.17 -16.64 41.12
C PRO A 43 21.93 -16.27 40.35
N GLY A 44 21.01 -15.54 41.00
CA GLY A 44 19.77 -15.05 40.42
C GLY A 44 19.73 -13.53 40.15
N ASP A 45 20.85 -12.81 40.25
CA ASP A 45 20.85 -11.39 39.93
C ASP A 45 20.62 -11.20 38.42
N TYR A 46 19.41 -10.75 38.09
CA TYR A 46 18.93 -10.62 36.69
C TYR A 46 19.76 -9.63 35.89
N ARG A 47 20.32 -8.58 36.53
CA ARG A 47 21.14 -7.58 35.87
C ARG A 47 22.50 -8.16 35.49
N ALA A 48 23.11 -8.96 36.41
CA ALA A 48 24.38 -9.65 36.13
C ALA A 48 24.20 -10.70 35.03
N LEU A 49 23.07 -11.42 35.01
CA LEU A 49 22.75 -12.39 33.96
C LEU A 49 22.61 -11.69 32.59
N ASP A 50 21.87 -10.58 32.55
CA ASP A 50 21.66 -9.81 31.33
C ASP A 50 22.99 -9.23 30.81
N LEU A 51 23.73 -8.51 31.63
CA LEU A 51 25.01 -7.94 31.23
C LEU A 51 26.03 -9.02 30.80
N LEU A 52 26.06 -10.17 31.45
CA LEU A 52 26.91 -11.29 30.99
C LEU A 52 26.48 -11.85 29.66
N GLY A 53 25.19 -11.90 29.41
CA GLY A 53 24.63 -12.23 28.10
C GLY A 53 25.10 -11.26 27.00
N VAL A 54 25.06 -9.95 27.28
CA VAL A 54 25.61 -8.93 26.36
C VAL A 54 27.11 -9.11 26.13
N VAL A 55 27.88 -9.38 27.19
CA VAL A 55 29.31 -9.69 27.04
C VAL A 55 29.53 -10.90 26.13
N ARG A 56 28.70 -11.95 26.24
CA ARG A 56 28.80 -13.13 25.35
C ARG A 56 28.50 -12.78 23.89
N VAL A 57 27.49 -11.96 23.63
CA VAL A 57 27.20 -11.47 22.27
C VAL A 57 28.40 -10.69 21.72
N LEU A 58 28.96 -9.77 22.49
CA LEU A 58 30.13 -8.98 22.08
C LEU A 58 31.40 -9.84 21.85
N GLN A 59 31.47 -11.02 22.45
CA GLN A 59 32.50 -12.03 22.22
C GLN A 59 32.18 -13.00 21.10
N HIS A 60 31.05 -12.82 20.36
CA HIS A 60 30.54 -13.75 19.35
C HIS A 60 30.20 -15.16 19.90
N ARG A 61 29.80 -15.25 21.18
CA ARG A 61 29.43 -16.48 21.90
C ARG A 61 27.93 -16.56 22.12
N ASP A 62 27.14 -16.38 21.05
CA ASP A 62 25.68 -16.25 21.08
C ASP A 62 24.98 -17.45 21.73
N LEU A 63 25.49 -18.67 21.54
CA LEU A 63 24.92 -19.87 22.14
C LEU A 63 24.96 -19.85 23.67
N GLU A 64 25.90 -19.11 24.25
CA GLU A 64 26.00 -18.91 25.71
C GLU A 64 25.17 -17.71 26.18
N ALA A 65 24.92 -16.74 25.31
CA ALA A 65 24.12 -15.55 25.63
C ALA A 65 22.63 -15.88 25.82
N GLU A 66 22.05 -16.70 24.95
CA GLU A 66 20.62 -17.04 24.99
C GLU A 66 20.14 -17.57 26.35
N PRO A 67 20.78 -18.58 26.96
CA PRO A 67 20.36 -19.08 28.27
C PRO A 67 20.50 -18.03 29.38
N LEU A 68 21.46 -17.10 29.27
CA LEU A 68 21.63 -16.02 30.25
C LEU A 68 20.49 -15.03 30.20
N PHE A 69 20.13 -14.56 29.01
CA PHE A 69 18.99 -13.67 28.82
C PHE A 69 17.67 -14.34 29.27
N ARG A 70 17.42 -15.60 28.88
CA ARG A 70 16.25 -16.36 29.32
C ARG A 70 16.16 -16.44 30.85
N ARG A 71 17.29 -16.68 31.52
CA ARG A 71 17.33 -16.71 32.99
C ARG A 71 17.07 -15.32 33.57
N ALA A 72 17.59 -14.25 32.96
CA ALA A 72 17.32 -12.88 33.41
C ALA A 72 15.83 -12.57 33.36
N VAL A 73 15.14 -12.89 32.24
CA VAL A 73 13.67 -12.76 32.06
C VAL A 73 12.93 -13.58 33.10
N GLN A 74 13.33 -14.85 33.35
CA GLN A 74 12.68 -15.70 34.37
C GLN A 74 12.83 -15.15 35.79
N LYS A 75 13.97 -14.50 36.11
CA LYS A 75 14.19 -13.91 37.43
C LYS A 75 13.48 -12.58 37.62
N LYS A 76 13.26 -11.84 36.55
CA LYS A 76 12.61 -10.52 36.56
C LYS A 76 11.84 -10.32 35.26
N ALA A 77 10.57 -10.72 35.24
CA ALA A 77 9.71 -10.70 34.06
C ALA A 77 9.36 -9.29 33.57
N ASP A 78 9.55 -8.26 34.40
CA ASP A 78 9.34 -6.85 34.05
C ASP A 78 10.68 -6.10 33.81
N PHE A 79 11.72 -6.81 33.37
CA PHE A 79 13.01 -6.22 33.06
C PHE A 79 13.19 -6.05 31.54
N ALA A 80 12.79 -4.89 31.01
CA ALA A 80 12.82 -4.57 29.59
C ALA A 80 14.15 -4.87 28.89
N PRO A 81 15.36 -4.56 29.47
CA PRO A 81 16.63 -4.86 28.82
C PRO A 81 16.81 -6.33 28.45
N ALA A 82 16.47 -7.26 29.35
CA ALA A 82 16.65 -8.69 29.07
C ALA A 82 15.71 -9.20 27.95
N HIS A 83 14.46 -8.73 27.92
CA HIS A 83 13.54 -9.00 26.83
C HIS A 83 14.07 -8.43 25.51
N ALA A 84 14.53 -7.20 25.50
CA ALA A 84 15.08 -6.57 24.29
C ALA A 84 16.32 -7.33 23.79
N HIS A 85 17.30 -7.61 24.66
CA HIS A 85 18.50 -8.33 24.25
C HIS A 85 18.21 -9.76 23.74
N LEU A 86 17.25 -10.47 24.37
CA LEU A 86 16.81 -11.78 23.91
C LEU A 86 16.12 -11.68 22.55
N GLY A 87 15.22 -10.72 22.38
CA GLY A 87 14.52 -10.48 21.11
C GLY A 87 15.47 -10.08 19.99
N LEU A 88 16.41 -9.17 20.25
CA LEU A 88 17.46 -8.78 19.29
C LEU A 88 18.37 -9.95 18.89
N LEU A 89 18.73 -10.82 19.86
CA LEU A 89 19.50 -12.03 19.57
C LEU A 89 18.73 -12.97 18.63
N TYR A 90 17.44 -13.17 18.88
CA TYR A 90 16.59 -13.99 17.98
C TYR A 90 16.45 -13.36 16.61
N PHE A 91 16.25 -12.05 16.54
CA PHE A 91 16.18 -11.30 15.28
C PHE A 91 17.45 -11.48 14.45
N GLN A 92 18.62 -11.30 15.05
CA GLN A 92 19.92 -11.51 14.39
C GLN A 92 20.10 -12.93 13.85
N LYS A 93 19.46 -13.92 14.49
CA LYS A 93 19.47 -15.32 14.08
C LYS A 93 18.36 -15.69 13.06
N GLY A 94 17.58 -14.74 12.61
CA GLY A 94 16.46 -14.97 11.72
C GLY A 94 15.28 -15.74 12.36
N ARG A 95 15.22 -15.80 13.69
CA ARG A 95 14.17 -16.47 14.47
C ARG A 95 13.05 -15.48 14.81
N ALA A 96 12.33 -15.00 13.79
CA ALA A 96 11.32 -13.96 13.93
C ALA A 96 10.21 -14.34 14.93
N ASP A 97 9.73 -15.58 14.90
CA ASP A 97 8.66 -16.07 15.76
C ASP A 97 9.03 -16.05 17.25
N ASP A 98 10.31 -16.26 17.58
CA ASP A 98 10.84 -16.15 18.94
C ASP A 98 11.14 -14.69 19.31
N ALA A 99 11.55 -13.85 18.33
CA ALA A 99 11.92 -12.47 18.56
C ALA A 99 10.70 -11.59 18.89
N VAL A 100 9.62 -11.71 18.12
CA VAL A 100 8.43 -10.84 18.22
C VAL A 100 7.87 -10.77 19.63
N PRO A 101 7.57 -11.89 20.35
CA PRO A 101 7.02 -11.81 21.69
C PRO A 101 7.99 -11.12 22.67
N GLN A 102 9.30 -11.33 22.54
CA GLN A 102 10.27 -10.72 23.44
C GLN A 102 10.39 -9.20 23.19
N LEU A 103 10.41 -8.78 21.93
CA LEU A 103 10.46 -7.36 21.57
C LEU A 103 9.19 -6.63 21.99
N ARG A 104 7.99 -7.25 21.80
CA ARG A 104 6.73 -6.70 22.31
C ARG A 104 6.73 -6.53 23.83
N ASP A 105 7.22 -7.52 24.59
CA ASP A 105 7.33 -7.43 26.05
C ASP A 105 8.31 -6.31 26.45
N ALA A 106 9.45 -6.19 25.79
CA ALA A 106 10.40 -5.10 26.04
C ALA A 106 9.73 -3.73 25.88
N LEU A 107 8.99 -3.53 24.78
CA LEU A 107 8.31 -2.26 24.45
C LEU A 107 7.09 -2.00 25.36
N ARG A 108 6.40 -3.03 25.81
CA ARG A 108 5.31 -2.91 26.79
C ARG A 108 5.82 -2.43 28.14
N ILE A 109 7.03 -2.85 28.55
CA ILE A 109 7.68 -2.46 29.82
C ILE A 109 8.34 -1.09 29.69
N ASP A 110 9.02 -0.85 28.58
CA ASP A 110 9.72 0.39 28.27
C ASP A 110 9.54 0.77 26.80
N SER A 111 8.55 1.61 26.53
CA SER A 111 8.21 2.04 25.17
C SER A 111 9.25 2.93 24.49
N ALA A 112 10.23 3.44 25.23
CA ALA A 112 11.29 4.29 24.70
C ALA A 112 12.46 3.52 24.08
N ARG A 113 12.41 2.18 24.06
CA ARG A 113 13.47 1.33 23.51
C ARG A 113 13.45 1.30 21.98
N THR A 114 14.22 2.21 21.39
CA THR A 114 14.31 2.32 19.93
C THR A 114 14.93 1.09 19.28
N ASP A 115 15.92 0.43 19.93
CA ASP A 115 16.53 -0.81 19.44
C ASP A 115 15.52 -1.95 19.27
N ALA A 116 14.63 -2.13 20.24
CA ALA A 116 13.58 -3.13 20.19
C ALA A 116 12.48 -2.75 19.18
N SER A 117 12.12 -1.46 19.12
CA SER A 117 11.14 -0.94 18.16
C SER A 117 11.61 -1.13 16.71
N ASP A 118 12.85 -0.75 16.40
CA ASP A 118 13.40 -0.86 15.05
C ASP A 118 13.44 -2.31 14.57
N ALA A 119 13.89 -3.24 15.44
CA ALA A 119 13.90 -4.66 15.11
C ALA A 119 12.47 -5.22 14.90
N LEU A 120 11.52 -4.88 15.78
CA LEU A 120 10.14 -5.34 15.65
C LEU A 120 9.50 -4.81 14.38
N VAL A 121 9.66 -3.52 14.08
CA VAL A 121 9.14 -2.90 12.86
C VAL A 121 9.70 -3.60 11.62
N GLN A 122 10.99 -3.91 11.59
CA GLN A 122 11.57 -4.63 10.46
C GLN A 122 10.98 -6.02 10.29
N ILE A 123 10.82 -6.79 11.38
CA ILE A 123 10.20 -8.12 11.35
C ILE A 123 8.75 -8.01 10.80
N LEU A 124 7.95 -7.09 11.34
CA LEU A 124 6.56 -6.90 10.94
C LEU A 124 6.43 -6.53 9.46
N ARG A 125 7.31 -5.67 8.93
CA ARG A 125 7.36 -5.32 7.50
C ARG A 125 7.71 -6.52 6.62
N ASP A 126 8.67 -7.35 7.04
CA ASP A 126 9.07 -8.53 6.27
C ASP A 126 8.00 -9.63 6.30
N GLN A 127 7.33 -9.82 7.45
CA GLN A 127 6.15 -10.70 7.56
C GLN A 127 4.98 -10.19 6.71
N SER A 128 4.75 -8.87 6.70
CA SER A 128 3.72 -8.24 5.85
C SER A 128 3.96 -8.51 4.35
N LYS A 129 5.20 -8.38 3.88
CA LYS A 129 5.56 -8.69 2.48
C LYS A 129 5.30 -10.18 2.17
N THR A 130 5.61 -11.06 3.11
CA THR A 130 5.37 -12.50 2.98
C THR A 130 3.87 -12.81 2.90
N ALA A 131 3.06 -12.21 3.78
CA ALA A 131 1.61 -12.35 3.77
C ALA A 131 1.00 -11.81 2.46
N ALA A 132 1.45 -10.63 2.00
CA ALA A 132 1.00 -10.06 0.73
C ALA A 132 1.34 -10.97 -0.47
N ALA A 133 2.54 -11.55 -0.49
CA ALA A 133 2.97 -12.48 -1.54
C ALA A 133 2.14 -13.80 -1.52
N ALA A 134 1.69 -14.22 -0.35
CA ALA A 134 0.77 -15.34 -0.18
C ALA A 134 -0.68 -15.01 -0.54
N GLY A 135 -0.99 -13.74 -0.85
CA GLY A 135 -2.34 -13.26 -1.17
C GLY A 135 -3.15 -12.80 0.06
N ASP A 136 -2.62 -12.97 1.27
CA ASP A 136 -3.28 -12.51 2.50
C ASP A 136 -3.02 -11.02 2.77
N ARG A 137 -3.79 -10.19 2.05
CA ARG A 137 -3.70 -8.74 2.18
C ARG A 137 -4.24 -8.24 3.53
N GLY A 138 -5.17 -8.97 4.14
CA GLY A 138 -5.73 -8.63 5.46
C GLY A 138 -4.68 -8.73 6.55
N GLU A 139 -3.96 -9.85 6.60
CA GLU A 139 -2.85 -10.04 7.53
C GLU A 139 -1.72 -9.04 7.27
N SER A 140 -1.35 -8.82 5.99
CA SER A 140 -0.36 -7.81 5.62
C SER A 140 -0.72 -6.42 6.16
N LEU A 141 -1.97 -5.97 6.00
CA LEU A 141 -2.43 -4.69 6.54
C LEU A 141 -2.36 -4.64 8.08
N THR A 142 -2.71 -5.75 8.75
CA THR A 142 -2.67 -5.85 10.21
C THR A 142 -1.25 -5.69 10.74
N LEU A 143 -0.28 -6.36 10.13
CA LEU A 143 1.13 -6.26 10.47
C LEU A 143 1.68 -4.85 10.24
N LEU A 144 1.33 -4.20 9.12
CA LEU A 144 1.73 -2.82 8.85
C LEU A 144 1.07 -1.81 9.78
N ARG A 145 -0.18 -2.06 10.20
CA ARG A 145 -0.84 -1.24 11.23
C ARG A 145 -0.10 -1.33 12.56
N GLU A 146 0.32 -2.51 12.95
CA GLU A 146 1.14 -2.70 14.15
C GLU A 146 2.50 -1.99 14.01
N ALA A 147 3.19 -2.14 12.88
CA ALA A 147 4.45 -1.46 12.62
C ALA A 147 4.34 0.07 12.75
N ARG A 148 3.22 0.66 12.25
CA ARG A 148 2.93 2.10 12.41
C ARG A 148 2.80 2.55 13.87
N ASN A 149 2.29 1.71 14.75
CA ASN A 149 2.17 2.05 16.18
C ASN A 149 3.54 2.20 16.84
N TYR A 150 4.54 1.43 16.38
CA TYR A 150 5.90 1.49 16.92
C TYR A 150 6.80 2.50 16.19
N ALA A 151 6.49 2.82 14.94
CA ALA A 151 7.26 3.76 14.12
C ALA A 151 6.36 4.74 13.36
N PRO A 152 5.60 5.62 14.06
CA PRO A 152 4.66 6.55 13.44
C PRO A 152 5.32 7.57 12.50
N ASP A 153 6.60 7.90 12.76
CA ASP A 153 7.38 8.85 11.98
C ASP A 153 8.32 8.17 10.97
N ASN A 154 8.11 6.88 10.69
CA ASN A 154 8.85 6.19 9.64
C ASN A 154 8.08 6.31 8.31
N PRO A 155 8.60 7.05 7.31
CA PRO A 155 7.88 7.31 6.06
C PRO A 155 7.70 6.04 5.22
N ASP A 156 8.59 5.05 5.33
CA ASP A 156 8.45 3.78 4.59
C ASP A 156 7.29 2.96 5.14
N VAL A 157 7.16 2.90 6.47
CA VAL A 157 6.05 2.19 7.13
C VAL A 157 4.71 2.84 6.79
N GLN A 158 4.64 4.18 6.80
CA GLN A 158 3.45 4.91 6.41
C GLN A 158 3.08 4.63 4.95
N PHE A 159 4.07 4.68 4.05
CA PHE A 159 3.86 4.42 2.64
C PHE A 159 3.39 2.98 2.38
N GLU A 160 4.06 1.97 2.96
CA GLU A 160 3.71 0.55 2.81
C GLU A 160 2.28 0.27 3.30
N PHE A 161 1.90 0.84 4.45
CA PHE A 161 0.52 0.75 4.95
C PHE A 161 -0.49 1.41 4.00
N GLY A 162 -0.20 2.63 3.53
CA GLY A 162 -1.04 3.34 2.57
C GLY A 162 -1.21 2.56 1.26
N ALA A 163 -0.14 1.94 0.76
CA ALA A 163 -0.17 1.12 -0.44
C ALA A 163 -1.04 -0.14 -0.27
N MET A 164 -0.97 -0.80 0.87
CA MET A 164 -1.81 -1.95 1.18
C MET A 164 -3.28 -1.54 1.36
N ALA A 165 -3.54 -0.44 2.05
CA ALA A 165 -4.87 0.12 2.22
C ALA A 165 -5.50 0.50 0.86
N LEU A 166 -4.70 1.09 -0.05
CA LEU A 166 -5.12 1.41 -1.41
C LEU A 166 -5.52 0.16 -2.20
N GLN A 167 -4.78 -0.95 -2.08
CA GLN A 167 -5.11 -2.22 -2.74
C GLN A 167 -6.40 -2.84 -2.19
N LEU A 168 -6.74 -2.57 -0.94
CA LEU A 168 -7.96 -3.04 -0.28
C LEU A 168 -9.12 -2.06 -0.42
N SER A 169 -8.97 -1.00 -1.22
CA SER A 169 -9.95 0.08 -1.38
C SER A 169 -10.32 0.79 -0.07
N LEU A 170 -9.44 0.76 0.92
CA LEU A 170 -9.55 1.50 2.18
C LEU A 170 -9.02 2.93 1.96
N TRP A 171 -9.76 3.69 1.15
CA TRP A 171 -9.31 4.98 0.63
C TRP A 171 -8.94 5.99 1.72
N HIS A 172 -9.75 6.09 2.77
CA HIS A 172 -9.51 7.01 3.89
C HIS A 172 -8.19 6.70 4.61
N ASP A 173 -7.94 5.42 4.92
CA ASP A 173 -6.70 4.97 5.55
C ASP A 173 -5.48 5.22 4.64
N ALA A 174 -5.63 4.98 3.34
CA ALA A 174 -4.60 5.23 2.34
C ALA A 174 -4.25 6.72 2.25
N ILE A 175 -5.26 7.59 2.17
CA ILE A 175 -5.09 9.04 2.13
C ILE A 175 -4.31 9.52 3.37
N ALA A 176 -4.75 9.14 4.57
CA ALA A 176 -4.10 9.54 5.81
C ALA A 176 -2.63 9.09 5.87
N ALA A 177 -2.35 7.88 5.42
CA ALA A 177 -0.99 7.32 5.42
C ALA A 177 -0.08 8.03 4.40
N PHE A 178 -0.55 8.25 3.16
CA PHE A 178 0.25 8.96 2.16
C PHE A 178 0.45 10.44 2.52
N GLN A 179 -0.54 11.10 3.12
CA GLN A 179 -0.38 12.46 3.65
C GLN A 179 0.71 12.50 4.74
N GLN A 180 0.75 11.49 5.63
CA GLN A 180 1.81 11.41 6.62
C GLN A 180 3.18 11.12 5.96
N THR A 181 3.22 10.26 4.94
CA THR A 181 4.44 10.05 4.15
C THR A 181 4.96 11.38 3.57
N LEU A 182 4.09 12.19 2.98
CA LEU A 182 4.47 13.47 2.38
C LEU A 182 4.87 14.54 3.41
N LYS A 183 4.36 14.48 4.64
CA LYS A 183 4.87 15.34 5.74
C LYS A 183 6.30 14.97 6.12
N LEU A 184 6.65 13.68 6.08
CA LEU A 184 7.97 13.17 6.44
C LEU A 184 8.97 13.24 5.28
N ARG A 185 8.50 13.06 4.04
CA ARG A 185 9.25 13.16 2.77
C ARG A 185 8.50 14.09 1.82
N GLN A 186 8.81 15.36 1.90
CA GLN A 186 8.18 16.36 1.03
C GLN A 186 8.44 16.04 -0.44
N ASN A 187 7.40 16.19 -1.26
CA ASN A 187 7.46 16.00 -2.72
C ASN A 187 7.92 14.59 -3.17
N ASP A 188 7.73 13.56 -2.35
CA ASP A 188 7.97 12.18 -2.80
C ASP A 188 7.02 11.84 -3.95
N PRO A 189 7.55 11.61 -5.18
CA PRO A 189 6.68 11.43 -6.34
C PRO A 189 5.78 10.20 -6.22
N VAL A 190 6.29 9.10 -5.63
CA VAL A 190 5.52 7.87 -5.52
C VAL A 190 4.37 8.03 -4.53
N ALA A 191 4.59 8.80 -3.45
CA ALA A 191 3.54 9.13 -2.50
C ALA A 191 2.50 10.09 -3.10
N LEU A 192 2.94 11.11 -3.88
CA LEU A 192 2.03 12.01 -4.61
C LEU A 192 1.11 11.24 -5.56
N TYR A 193 1.68 10.38 -6.40
CA TYR A 193 0.91 9.57 -7.35
C TYR A 193 -0.09 8.65 -6.62
N SER A 194 0.36 7.98 -5.56
CA SER A 194 -0.46 7.07 -4.78
C SER A 194 -1.60 7.79 -4.04
N LEU A 195 -1.32 8.99 -3.51
CA LEU A 195 -2.31 9.84 -2.87
C LEU A 195 -3.37 10.34 -3.88
N GLY A 196 -2.94 10.73 -5.07
CA GLY A 196 -3.84 11.08 -6.17
C GLY A 196 -4.81 9.93 -6.50
N ARG A 197 -4.30 8.69 -6.59
CA ARG A 197 -5.12 7.49 -6.80
C ARG A 197 -6.11 7.24 -5.65
N ALA A 198 -5.68 7.45 -4.40
CA ALA A 198 -6.55 7.29 -3.24
C ALA A 198 -7.68 8.32 -3.24
N PHE A 199 -7.40 9.58 -3.61
CA PHE A 199 -8.42 10.60 -3.78
C PHE A 199 -9.41 10.30 -4.91
N LEU A 200 -8.94 9.71 -6.03
CA LEU A 200 -9.86 9.23 -7.07
C LEU A 200 -10.83 8.17 -6.55
N GLY A 201 -10.36 7.27 -5.67
CA GLY A 201 -11.22 6.26 -5.03
C GLY A 201 -12.33 6.86 -4.16
N GLU A 202 -12.11 8.04 -3.58
CA GLU A 202 -13.12 8.82 -2.83
C GLU A 202 -13.85 9.86 -3.70
N TRP A 203 -13.69 9.85 -5.02
CA TRP A 203 -14.29 10.82 -5.94
C TRP A 203 -13.89 12.27 -5.66
N LYS A 204 -12.78 12.50 -4.98
CA LYS A 204 -12.20 13.82 -4.66
C LYS A 204 -11.29 14.28 -5.80
N PHE A 205 -11.91 14.60 -6.93
CA PHE A 205 -11.17 14.88 -8.17
C PHE A 205 -10.23 16.08 -8.08
N GLU A 206 -10.61 17.15 -7.38
CA GLU A 206 -9.76 18.34 -7.28
C GLU A 206 -8.51 18.06 -6.41
N ASP A 207 -8.67 17.31 -5.30
CA ASP A 207 -7.55 16.86 -4.49
C ASP A 207 -6.62 15.93 -5.28
N ALA A 208 -7.20 14.99 -6.05
CA ALA A 208 -6.44 14.11 -6.94
C ALA A 208 -5.64 14.89 -7.99
N ARG A 209 -6.27 15.89 -8.63
CA ARG A 209 -5.62 16.78 -9.61
C ARG A 209 -4.39 17.47 -9.01
N GLN A 210 -4.53 18.00 -7.80
CA GLN A 210 -3.40 18.66 -7.12
C GLN A 210 -2.23 17.70 -6.91
N GLN A 211 -2.49 16.47 -6.50
CA GLN A 211 -1.43 15.48 -6.27
C GLN A 211 -0.77 15.04 -7.58
N PHE A 212 -1.57 14.76 -8.63
CA PHE A 212 -1.00 14.41 -9.93
C PHE A 212 -0.25 15.58 -10.59
N ALA A 213 -0.69 16.82 -10.40
CA ALA A 213 0.08 17.99 -10.86
C ALA A 213 1.45 18.06 -10.17
N GLY A 214 1.50 17.89 -8.84
CA GLY A 214 2.77 17.82 -8.11
C GLY A 214 3.65 16.63 -8.54
N TYR A 215 3.03 15.49 -8.89
CA TYR A 215 3.76 14.36 -9.46
C TYR A 215 4.39 14.70 -10.80
N VAL A 216 3.64 15.33 -11.72
CA VAL A 216 4.11 15.71 -13.04
C VAL A 216 5.23 16.79 -12.95
N GLU A 217 5.14 17.71 -12.00
CA GLU A 217 6.25 18.66 -11.72
C GLU A 217 7.53 17.93 -11.30
N ALA A 218 7.42 16.90 -10.45
CA ALA A 218 8.54 16.10 -9.99
C ALA A 218 9.06 15.09 -11.04
N ARG A 219 8.19 14.65 -11.97
CA ARG A 219 8.46 13.65 -13.01
C ARG A 219 7.87 14.07 -14.35
N PRO A 220 8.40 15.13 -15.00
CA PRO A 220 7.81 15.71 -16.22
C PRO A 220 7.89 14.82 -17.46
N ASP A 221 8.70 13.76 -17.40
CA ASP A 221 8.88 12.81 -18.50
C ASP A 221 8.19 11.45 -18.26
N ASP A 222 7.36 11.35 -17.22
CA ASP A 222 6.56 10.15 -16.98
C ASP A 222 5.19 10.27 -17.63
N SER A 223 4.99 9.49 -18.70
CA SER A 223 3.72 9.44 -19.44
C SER A 223 2.52 9.05 -18.57
N SER A 224 2.74 8.17 -17.58
CA SER A 224 1.67 7.70 -16.68
C SER A 224 1.12 8.84 -15.80
N GLY A 225 2.00 9.75 -15.35
CA GLY A 225 1.60 10.94 -14.60
C GLY A 225 0.72 11.87 -15.40
N HIS A 226 1.12 12.17 -16.64
CA HIS A 226 0.34 12.98 -17.57
C HIS A 226 -1.01 12.31 -17.89
N CYS A 227 -1.03 11.00 -18.13
CA CYS A 227 -2.26 10.26 -18.35
C CYS A 227 -3.22 10.37 -17.15
N ALA A 228 -2.73 10.14 -15.93
CA ALA A 228 -3.52 10.22 -14.70
C ALA A 228 -4.06 11.65 -14.44
N LEU A 229 -3.23 12.68 -14.68
CA LEU A 229 -3.65 14.08 -14.59
C LEU A 229 -4.72 14.39 -15.64
N GLY A 230 -4.53 13.95 -16.88
CA GLY A 230 -5.50 14.12 -17.96
C GLY A 230 -6.85 13.46 -17.65
N MET A 231 -6.85 12.23 -17.14
CA MET A 231 -8.08 11.55 -16.69
C MET A 231 -8.81 12.31 -15.59
N THR A 232 -8.05 12.84 -14.64
CA THR A 232 -8.61 13.62 -13.52
C THR A 232 -9.20 14.94 -13.98
N LEU A 233 -8.51 15.64 -14.90
CA LEU A 233 -8.98 16.88 -15.52
C LEU A 233 -10.25 16.65 -16.36
N ALA A 234 -10.33 15.53 -17.07
CA ALA A 234 -11.52 15.14 -17.82
C ALA A 234 -12.72 14.90 -16.88
N ALA A 235 -12.50 14.26 -15.70
CA ALA A 235 -13.55 14.08 -14.70
C ALA A 235 -14.01 15.41 -14.07
N LEU A 236 -13.17 16.44 -14.09
CA LEU A 236 -13.49 17.81 -13.68
C LEU A 236 -14.05 18.68 -14.81
N GLU A 237 -14.34 18.09 -15.97
CA GLU A 237 -14.83 18.77 -17.18
C GLU A 237 -13.83 19.84 -17.72
N ARG A 238 -12.57 19.82 -17.29
CA ARG A 238 -11.51 20.70 -17.77
C ARG A 238 -10.92 20.15 -19.07
N THR A 239 -11.77 20.08 -20.08
CA THR A 239 -11.55 19.32 -21.32
C THR A 239 -10.29 19.70 -22.08
N GLN A 240 -10.00 21.01 -22.20
CA GLN A 240 -8.81 21.47 -22.94
C GLN A 240 -7.51 21.10 -22.23
N GLU A 241 -7.47 21.25 -20.92
CA GLU A 241 -6.30 20.87 -20.12
C GLU A 241 -6.08 19.36 -20.12
N ALA A 242 -7.16 18.57 -20.06
CA ALA A 242 -7.10 17.12 -20.19
C ALA A 242 -6.49 16.70 -21.54
N ARG A 243 -6.91 17.33 -22.64
CA ARG A 243 -6.37 17.10 -23.96
C ARG A 243 -4.85 17.32 -24.00
N GLU A 244 -4.37 18.44 -23.50
CA GLU A 244 -2.95 18.76 -23.43
C GLU A 244 -2.13 17.70 -22.67
N GLN A 245 -2.69 17.20 -21.56
CA GLN A 245 -2.03 16.17 -20.77
C GLN A 245 -1.98 14.82 -21.52
N PHE A 246 -3.04 14.41 -22.20
CA PHE A 246 -3.02 13.19 -23.01
C PHE A 246 -2.08 13.30 -24.21
N GLU A 247 -2.04 14.45 -24.90
CA GLU A 247 -1.09 14.71 -25.97
C GLU A 247 0.36 14.61 -25.46
N ARG A 248 0.65 15.18 -24.28
CA ARG A 248 1.98 15.04 -23.67
C ARG A 248 2.31 13.60 -23.32
N SER A 249 1.36 12.85 -22.75
CA SER A 249 1.51 11.42 -22.45
C SER A 249 1.83 10.61 -23.73
N ILE A 250 1.15 10.89 -24.84
CA ILE A 250 1.37 10.24 -26.14
C ILE A 250 2.78 10.55 -26.68
N VAL A 251 3.24 11.79 -26.57
CA VAL A 251 4.60 12.17 -27.01
C VAL A 251 5.67 11.41 -26.22
N LEU A 252 5.45 11.20 -24.92
CA LEU A 252 6.39 10.51 -24.04
C LEU A 252 6.38 8.98 -24.22
N ALA A 253 5.21 8.40 -24.49
CA ALA A 253 5.03 6.95 -24.70
C ALA A 253 4.05 6.70 -25.86
N PRO A 254 4.50 6.76 -27.12
CA PRO A 254 3.63 6.60 -28.28
C PRO A 254 2.96 5.22 -28.40
N GLU A 255 3.45 4.20 -27.69
CA GLU A 255 2.85 2.87 -27.63
C GLU A 255 1.71 2.75 -26.61
N GLN A 256 1.53 3.71 -25.72
CA GLN A 256 0.55 3.68 -24.67
C GLN A 256 -0.88 3.88 -25.21
N ILE A 257 -1.66 2.81 -25.20
CA ILE A 257 -3.02 2.75 -25.76
C ILE A 257 -3.98 3.70 -25.04
N GLU A 258 -3.92 3.74 -23.70
CA GLU A 258 -4.88 4.44 -22.84
C GLU A 258 -4.98 5.93 -23.17
N SER A 259 -3.86 6.61 -23.40
CA SER A 259 -3.86 8.05 -23.67
C SER A 259 -4.51 8.37 -25.03
N TYR A 260 -4.30 7.54 -26.06
CA TYR A 260 -5.01 7.68 -27.34
C TYR A 260 -6.51 7.45 -27.17
N PHE A 261 -6.90 6.43 -26.40
CA PHE A 261 -8.30 6.13 -26.16
C PHE A 261 -9.01 7.28 -25.45
N ARG A 262 -8.39 7.82 -24.39
CA ARG A 262 -8.94 8.95 -23.61
C ARG A 262 -8.99 10.25 -24.43
N LEU A 263 -7.95 10.51 -25.23
CA LEU A 263 -7.92 11.65 -26.13
C LEU A 263 -9.09 11.55 -27.14
N GLY A 264 -9.25 10.39 -27.79
CA GLY A 264 -10.34 10.17 -28.74
C GLY A 264 -11.73 10.36 -28.11
N LEU A 265 -11.93 9.98 -26.85
CA LEU A 265 -13.21 10.24 -26.16
C LEU A 265 -13.47 11.74 -25.93
N ILE A 266 -12.42 12.51 -25.61
CA ILE A 266 -12.50 13.98 -25.48
C ILE A 266 -12.85 14.59 -26.84
N GLU A 267 -12.13 14.23 -27.90
CA GLU A 267 -12.34 14.73 -29.27
C GLU A 267 -13.75 14.40 -29.75
N LEU A 268 -14.25 13.19 -29.48
CA LEU A 268 -15.62 12.79 -29.80
C LEU A 268 -16.66 13.65 -29.06
N ASN A 269 -16.43 13.97 -27.80
CA ASN A 269 -17.34 14.83 -27.03
C ASN A 269 -17.30 16.29 -27.51
N MET A 270 -16.15 16.76 -27.98
CA MET A 270 -15.99 18.08 -28.62
C MET A 270 -16.58 18.11 -30.05
N LYS A 271 -16.97 16.98 -30.59
CA LYS A 271 -17.41 16.81 -32.00
C LYS A 271 -16.30 16.96 -33.02
N ASP A 272 -15.05 16.85 -32.60
CA ASP A 272 -13.86 16.78 -33.46
C ASP A 272 -13.76 15.35 -34.01
N LEU A 273 -14.70 15.00 -34.92
CA LEU A 273 -14.92 13.61 -35.33
C LEU A 273 -13.79 12.98 -36.11
N ASP A 274 -13.03 13.76 -36.87
CA ASP A 274 -11.90 13.27 -37.66
C ASP A 274 -10.69 12.98 -36.77
N GLU A 275 -10.40 13.85 -35.81
CA GLU A 275 -9.38 13.70 -34.81
C GLU A 275 -9.71 12.48 -33.90
N ALA A 276 -10.95 12.37 -33.44
CA ALA A 276 -11.41 11.22 -32.65
C ALA A 276 -11.21 9.89 -33.42
N ALA A 277 -11.54 9.89 -34.73
CA ALA A 277 -11.31 8.71 -35.56
C ALA A 277 -9.83 8.36 -35.69
N MET A 278 -8.93 9.35 -35.76
CA MET A 278 -7.49 9.12 -35.81
C MET A 278 -7.00 8.53 -34.48
N SER A 279 -7.40 9.09 -33.36
CA SER A 279 -7.03 8.61 -32.03
C SER A 279 -7.51 7.16 -31.79
N PHE A 280 -8.76 6.82 -32.11
CA PHE A 280 -9.25 5.44 -31.97
C PHE A 280 -8.60 4.46 -32.94
N ARG A 281 -8.23 4.87 -34.14
CA ARG A 281 -7.44 4.02 -35.04
C ARG A 281 -6.04 3.74 -34.50
N GLN A 282 -5.40 4.69 -33.80
CA GLN A 282 -4.13 4.42 -33.12
C GLN A 282 -4.26 3.35 -32.03
N VAL A 283 -5.39 3.32 -31.30
CA VAL A 283 -5.72 2.24 -30.37
C VAL A 283 -5.82 0.91 -31.14
N LEU A 284 -6.67 0.85 -32.18
CA LEU A 284 -6.92 -0.38 -32.94
C LEU A 284 -5.72 -0.92 -33.72
N ASN A 285 -4.77 -0.07 -34.09
CA ASN A 285 -3.51 -0.49 -34.69
C ASN A 285 -2.62 -1.28 -33.70
N ARG A 286 -2.75 -1.02 -32.39
CA ARG A 286 -1.98 -1.67 -31.32
C ARG A 286 -2.75 -2.82 -30.68
N ASP A 287 -4.05 -2.65 -30.52
CA ASP A 287 -4.98 -3.69 -30.03
C ASP A 287 -6.23 -3.71 -30.92
N SER A 288 -6.20 -4.55 -31.95
CA SER A 288 -7.30 -4.70 -32.91
C SER A 288 -8.60 -5.26 -32.31
N LYS A 289 -8.55 -5.76 -31.06
CA LYS A 289 -9.68 -6.29 -30.29
C LYS A 289 -10.13 -5.37 -29.15
N HIS A 290 -9.71 -4.12 -29.14
CA HIS A 290 -10.15 -3.16 -28.13
C HIS A 290 -11.62 -2.78 -28.35
N ALA A 291 -12.54 -3.46 -27.66
CA ALA A 291 -13.99 -3.32 -27.87
C ALA A 291 -14.48 -1.88 -27.70
N GLY A 292 -13.99 -1.15 -26.70
CA GLY A 292 -14.32 0.26 -26.48
C GLY A 292 -13.90 1.18 -27.63
N ALA A 293 -12.74 0.93 -28.27
CA ALA A 293 -12.30 1.73 -29.41
C ALA A 293 -13.10 1.41 -30.69
N LEU A 294 -13.48 0.14 -30.89
CA LEU A 294 -14.40 -0.24 -31.98
C LEU A 294 -15.79 0.40 -31.81
N LEU A 295 -16.34 0.37 -30.60
CA LEU A 295 -17.59 1.07 -30.27
C LEU A 295 -17.48 2.56 -30.54
N ALA A 296 -16.45 3.22 -30.02
CA ALA A 296 -16.27 4.66 -30.17
C ALA A 296 -16.08 5.07 -31.64
N LEU A 297 -15.27 4.32 -32.40
CA LEU A 297 -15.09 4.54 -33.82
C LEU A 297 -16.40 4.26 -34.64
N GLY A 298 -17.17 3.26 -34.21
CA GLY A 298 -18.51 3.01 -34.77
C GLY A 298 -19.48 4.16 -34.53
N ARG A 299 -19.43 4.77 -33.33
CA ARG A 299 -20.19 5.99 -33.01
C ARG A 299 -19.73 7.18 -33.86
N VAL A 300 -18.42 7.37 -34.05
CA VAL A 300 -17.89 8.40 -34.97
C VAL A 300 -18.42 8.18 -36.39
N ALA A 301 -18.38 6.95 -36.90
CA ALA A 301 -18.90 6.62 -38.21
C ALA A 301 -20.41 6.89 -38.34
N PHE A 302 -21.18 6.59 -37.29
CA PHE A 302 -22.63 6.91 -37.23
C PHE A 302 -22.86 8.44 -37.32
N GLU A 303 -22.15 9.23 -36.52
CA GLU A 303 -22.26 10.70 -36.52
C GLU A 303 -21.88 11.30 -37.90
N GLN A 304 -20.87 10.73 -38.55
CA GLN A 304 -20.47 11.09 -39.91
C GLN A 304 -21.39 10.52 -41.01
N LYS A 305 -22.47 9.81 -40.66
CA LYS A 305 -23.40 9.16 -41.56
C LYS A 305 -22.80 8.07 -42.45
N ARG A 306 -21.65 7.54 -42.06
CA ARG A 306 -20.98 6.39 -42.69
C ARG A 306 -21.55 5.09 -42.13
N TYR A 307 -22.84 4.84 -42.46
CA TYR A 307 -23.60 3.78 -41.77
C TYR A 307 -23.09 2.36 -42.04
N ALA A 308 -22.50 2.10 -43.21
CA ALA A 308 -21.94 0.78 -43.50
C ALA A 308 -20.72 0.48 -42.58
N ASP A 309 -19.85 1.49 -42.40
CA ASP A 309 -18.68 1.39 -41.52
C ASP A 309 -19.12 1.27 -40.06
N ALA A 310 -20.17 2.03 -39.66
CA ALA A 310 -20.72 1.96 -38.32
C ALA A 310 -21.23 0.56 -37.97
N ILE A 311 -21.98 -0.08 -38.92
CA ILE A 311 -22.47 -1.44 -38.74
C ILE A 311 -21.30 -2.43 -38.52
N ASP A 312 -20.30 -2.42 -39.40
CA ASP A 312 -19.12 -3.32 -39.26
C ASP A 312 -18.42 -3.16 -37.91
N LEU A 313 -18.09 -1.92 -37.54
CA LEU A 313 -17.37 -1.62 -36.32
C LEU A 313 -18.15 -2.00 -35.06
N LEU A 314 -19.44 -1.69 -35.01
CA LEU A 314 -20.30 -2.00 -33.86
C LEU A 314 -20.56 -3.50 -33.74
N GLN A 315 -20.73 -4.23 -34.84
CA GLN A 315 -20.84 -5.69 -34.81
C GLN A 315 -19.56 -6.34 -34.31
N ARG A 316 -18.40 -5.83 -34.69
CA ARG A 316 -17.10 -6.30 -34.16
C ARG A 316 -16.95 -6.00 -32.69
N ALA A 317 -17.36 -4.82 -32.20
CA ALA A 317 -17.38 -4.50 -30.78
C ALA A 317 -18.22 -5.48 -29.99
N ILE A 318 -19.44 -5.75 -30.42
CA ILE A 318 -20.39 -6.71 -29.82
C ILE A 318 -19.85 -8.15 -29.85
N ALA A 319 -19.15 -8.53 -30.91
CA ALA A 319 -18.55 -9.86 -31.02
C ALA A 319 -17.41 -10.10 -30.01
N ILE A 320 -16.81 -9.04 -29.51
CA ILE A 320 -15.76 -9.09 -28.48
C ILE A 320 -16.39 -9.01 -27.08
N ASP A 321 -17.37 -8.12 -26.91
CA ASP A 321 -18.07 -7.90 -25.66
C ASP A 321 -19.54 -7.57 -25.94
N ASP A 322 -20.40 -8.56 -25.76
CA ASP A 322 -21.84 -8.48 -26.00
C ASP A 322 -22.62 -7.79 -24.87
N SER A 323 -21.95 -7.41 -23.80
CA SER A 323 -22.50 -6.62 -22.69
C SER A 323 -22.46 -5.11 -22.94
N LEU A 324 -21.83 -4.64 -24.02
CA LEU A 324 -21.75 -3.22 -24.36
C LEU A 324 -23.10 -2.66 -24.82
N ASN A 325 -23.87 -2.14 -23.89
CA ASN A 325 -25.23 -1.63 -24.18
C ASN A 325 -25.21 -0.53 -25.26
N GLU A 326 -24.22 0.40 -25.18
CA GLU A 326 -24.06 1.47 -26.17
C GLU A 326 -23.79 0.94 -27.59
N ALA A 327 -23.07 -0.19 -27.74
CA ALA A 327 -22.80 -0.78 -29.03
C ALA A 327 -24.10 -1.29 -29.69
N HIS A 328 -24.96 -1.97 -28.95
CA HIS A 328 -26.27 -2.40 -29.38
C HIS A 328 -27.17 -1.19 -29.70
N TYR A 329 -27.14 -0.17 -28.85
CA TYR A 329 -27.92 1.05 -29.07
C TYR A 329 -27.53 1.74 -30.40
N TYR A 330 -26.22 2.02 -30.61
CA TYR A 330 -25.79 2.67 -31.85
C TYR A 330 -25.96 1.79 -33.08
N LEU A 331 -25.81 0.46 -32.96
CA LEU A 331 -26.09 -0.48 -34.03
C LEU A 331 -27.59 -0.47 -34.42
N GLY A 332 -28.50 -0.50 -33.44
CA GLY A 332 -29.91 -0.37 -33.62
C GLY A 332 -30.29 0.94 -34.30
N MET A 333 -29.76 2.07 -33.80
CA MET A 333 -29.94 3.39 -34.40
C MET A 333 -29.40 3.45 -35.84
N THR A 334 -28.28 2.79 -36.12
CA THR A 334 -27.75 2.70 -37.49
C THR A 334 -28.67 1.93 -38.41
N PHE A 335 -29.23 0.80 -37.94
CA PHE A 335 -30.21 0.03 -38.70
C PHE A 335 -31.49 0.83 -38.99
N VAL A 336 -31.95 1.66 -38.03
CA VAL A 336 -33.06 2.62 -38.29
C VAL A 336 -32.72 3.54 -39.45
N ARG A 337 -31.51 4.11 -39.48
CA ARG A 337 -31.06 5.06 -40.51
C ARG A 337 -30.98 4.45 -41.92
N VAL A 338 -30.72 3.14 -42.02
CA VAL A 338 -30.63 2.40 -43.30
C VAL A 338 -31.92 1.62 -43.65
N GLY A 339 -32.99 1.76 -42.84
CA GLY A 339 -34.28 1.16 -43.10
C GLY A 339 -34.42 -0.33 -42.75
N ARG A 340 -33.48 -0.90 -41.98
CA ARG A 340 -33.46 -2.31 -41.54
C ARG A 340 -34.21 -2.47 -40.21
N LYS A 341 -35.55 -2.33 -40.28
CA LYS A 341 -36.40 -2.19 -39.09
C LYS A 341 -36.31 -3.37 -38.10
N GLU A 342 -36.44 -4.61 -38.60
CA GLU A 342 -36.44 -5.80 -37.72
C GLU A 342 -35.12 -6.00 -36.98
N GLU A 343 -34.01 -5.61 -37.61
CA GLU A 343 -32.68 -5.70 -36.97
C GLU A 343 -32.49 -4.55 -35.98
N ALA A 344 -33.01 -3.37 -36.29
CA ALA A 344 -33.07 -2.24 -35.39
C ALA A 344 -33.81 -2.59 -34.09
N ASP A 345 -35.04 -3.09 -34.22
CA ASP A 345 -35.88 -3.44 -33.07
C ASP A 345 -35.20 -4.46 -32.17
N ARG A 346 -34.56 -5.49 -32.74
CA ARG A 346 -33.78 -6.50 -31.97
C ARG A 346 -32.63 -5.89 -31.21
N GLN A 347 -31.82 -5.01 -31.82
CA GLN A 347 -30.67 -4.43 -31.18
C GLN A 347 -31.06 -3.44 -30.07
N LEU A 348 -32.10 -2.64 -30.29
CA LEU A 348 -32.61 -1.69 -29.29
C LEU A 348 -33.26 -2.42 -28.10
N GLU A 349 -33.93 -3.56 -28.31
CA GLU A 349 -34.42 -4.39 -27.21
C GLU A 349 -33.30 -4.94 -26.34
N ILE A 350 -32.21 -5.43 -26.96
CA ILE A 350 -31.03 -5.89 -26.25
C ILE A 350 -30.42 -4.75 -25.43
N ALA A 351 -30.22 -3.58 -26.04
CA ALA A 351 -29.68 -2.41 -25.35
C ALA A 351 -30.52 -2.02 -24.13
N THR A 352 -31.83 -1.97 -24.25
CA THR A 352 -32.74 -1.65 -23.14
C THR A 352 -32.66 -2.67 -22.01
N ARG A 353 -32.55 -3.97 -22.34
CA ARG A 353 -32.39 -5.03 -21.33
C ARG A 353 -31.09 -4.89 -20.58
N LEU A 354 -29.97 -4.69 -21.29
CA LEU A 354 -28.66 -4.53 -20.67
C LEU A 354 -28.62 -3.31 -19.75
N GLU A 355 -29.23 -2.18 -20.18
CA GLU A 355 -29.33 -0.98 -19.33
C GLU A 355 -30.11 -1.24 -18.03
N HIS A 356 -31.22 -1.99 -18.15
CA HIS A 356 -32.04 -2.39 -17.00
C HIS A 356 -31.24 -3.27 -16.02
N ASP A 357 -30.55 -4.27 -16.54
CA ASP A 357 -29.73 -5.19 -15.75
C ASP A 357 -28.59 -4.45 -15.02
N GLU A 358 -27.89 -3.54 -15.70
CA GLU A 358 -26.87 -2.68 -15.05
C GLU A 358 -27.46 -1.77 -13.96
N ALA A 359 -28.65 -1.21 -14.20
CA ALA A 359 -29.32 -0.39 -13.19
C ALA A 359 -29.74 -1.21 -11.96
N GLN A 360 -30.16 -2.45 -12.14
CA GLN A 360 -30.46 -3.37 -11.03
C GLN A 360 -29.20 -3.73 -10.24
N HIS A 361 -28.11 -4.08 -10.92
CA HIS A 361 -26.84 -4.39 -10.27
C HIS A 361 -26.33 -3.20 -9.44
N ARG A 362 -26.38 -1.98 -9.97
CA ARG A 362 -26.02 -0.74 -9.23
C ARG A 362 -26.88 -0.54 -7.98
N ARG A 363 -28.20 -0.75 -8.08
CA ARG A 363 -29.12 -0.63 -6.93
C ARG A 363 -28.85 -1.67 -5.85
N THR A 364 -28.53 -2.91 -6.26
CA THR A 364 -28.21 -3.99 -5.34
C THR A 364 -26.88 -3.71 -4.61
N ALA A 365 -25.86 -3.24 -5.34
CA ALA A 365 -24.58 -2.87 -4.76
C ALA A 365 -24.72 -1.74 -3.72
N LEU A 366 -25.53 -0.71 -4.01
CA LEU A 366 -25.81 0.38 -3.06
C LEU A 366 -26.55 -0.14 -1.81
N ARG A 367 -27.52 -1.03 -1.94
CA ARG A 367 -28.25 -1.62 -0.81
C ARG A 367 -27.35 -2.46 0.10
N ILE A 368 -26.35 -3.14 -0.45
CA ILE A 368 -25.38 -3.91 0.34
C ILE A 368 -24.49 -2.94 1.14
N GLN A 369 -24.10 -1.81 0.58
CA GLN A 369 -23.35 -0.78 1.30
C GLN A 369 -24.16 -0.11 2.42
N ASP A 370 -25.47 0.12 2.21
CA ASP A 370 -26.34 0.73 3.21
C ASP A 370 -26.87 -0.30 4.25
N GLY A 371 -26.86 -1.59 3.95
CA GLY A 371 -27.41 -2.67 4.80
C GLY A 371 -26.50 -3.15 5.93
N ASP A 372 -25.22 -2.82 5.91
CA ASP A 372 -24.27 -3.19 6.98
C ASP A 372 -24.26 -2.17 8.15
N GLY A 373 -25.13 -1.16 8.12
CA GLY A 373 -25.27 -0.10 9.12
C GLY A 373 -26.51 -0.17 10.03
N GLY A 374 -27.36 -1.19 9.97
CA GLY A 374 -28.61 -1.17 10.72
C GLY A 374 -29.21 -2.53 11.06
N ASP A 375 -28.77 -3.17 12.14
CA ASP A 375 -29.65 -3.88 13.09
C ASP A 375 -28.89 -4.33 14.35
N HIS A 376 -28.58 -3.38 15.22
CA HIS A 376 -28.34 -3.67 16.64
C HIS A 376 -29.27 -2.78 17.47
N ASN A 377 -30.57 -3.03 17.39
CA ASN A 377 -31.50 -2.68 18.46
C ASN A 377 -32.85 -3.39 18.30
N SER A 378 -32.94 -4.60 18.77
CA SER A 378 -34.22 -5.17 19.20
C SER A 378 -34.00 -5.86 20.54
N ASP A 379 -34.27 -5.09 21.59
CA ASP A 379 -34.50 -5.52 22.96
C ASP A 379 -35.72 -6.48 23.01
N PRO A 380 -35.65 -7.68 23.58
CA PRO A 380 -36.82 -8.41 23.96
C PRO A 380 -37.08 -8.21 25.46
N LYS A 381 -37.94 -7.27 25.79
CA LYS A 381 -38.69 -7.40 27.03
C LYS A 381 -39.72 -8.51 26.86
N LYS A 382 -39.50 -9.60 27.53
CA LYS A 382 -40.49 -10.26 28.44
C LYS A 382 -39.80 -11.41 29.19
#